data_55e9541c281ff81c4b0061f8e5e56c59
#
_entry.id   55e9541c281ff81c4b0061f8e5e56c59
#
_cell.length_a   1.000
_cell.length_b   1.000
_cell.length_c   1.000
_cell.angle_alpha   90.00
_cell.angle_beta   90.00
_cell.angle_gamma   90.00
#
_symmetry.space_group_name_H-M   'P 1'
#
loop_
_entity.id
_entity.type
_entity.pdbx_description
1 polymer ?
#
loop_
_entity_poly.entity_id
_entity_poly.type
_entity_poly.pdbx_seq_one_letter_code
_entity_poly.pdbx_strand_id
1 'polypeptide(L)'
;MLILALNPGSTSTRVALFACRAAEEAAPGAAAACEPVLSEEIQHPKADLARFATIAEQKDFRLAAIRAALAACPDAQGGLAAVVGRGGLLRPIPGGVYTINQTMLDDLSAERYGAHPCNLGAPLALELSAEHGCPAFIVDPPVTDELDEAARLTGLPEIRRRSVFHALSQRGAARAAARSLGLGYERAGFIVAHLGGGISIGAHLRGRVVEVLNALDGEGPFSPERSGRLPVLPVLKMLECGETDVAALTRRILTQGGFFAHLGSNDLREIEARIDAGEERAALVYEAFVRAVARDVASLAPLFAAQIAPQAARPSGGEAARRGLDLNAIVVTGGMARSARLVADLSARLAFLAPLIPVTGLEEMHALADGARLALTGLIPTLNY
;
A
#
# COMPACT_ATOMS: atom_id res chain seq x y z
N MET A 1 17.87 -8.83 -15.20
CA MET A 1 17.30 -7.62 -15.85
C MET A 1 17.32 -6.46 -14.89
N LEU A 2 17.69 -5.25 -15.33
CA LEU A 2 17.70 -4.05 -14.48
C LEU A 2 16.40 -3.29 -14.64
N ILE A 3 15.75 -2.94 -13.52
CA ILE A 3 14.48 -2.22 -13.49
C ILE A 3 14.65 -0.97 -12.61
N LEU A 4 14.37 0.19 -13.19
CA LEU A 4 14.41 1.47 -12.49
C LEU A 4 13.03 1.80 -11.94
N ALA A 5 12.91 1.98 -10.62
CA ALA A 5 11.70 2.38 -9.94
C ALA A 5 11.76 3.84 -9.47
N LEU A 6 10.66 4.58 -9.63
CA LEU A 6 10.53 6.00 -9.32
C LEU A 6 9.31 6.27 -8.43
N ASN A 7 9.51 7.00 -7.33
CA ASN A 7 8.43 7.43 -6.45
C ASN A 7 8.59 8.91 -6.06
N PRO A 8 8.00 9.84 -6.83
CA PRO A 8 8.00 11.26 -6.48
C PRO A 8 7.14 11.55 -5.26
N GLY A 9 7.75 12.11 -4.22
CA GLY A 9 7.10 12.61 -3.00
C GLY A 9 7.02 14.13 -2.96
N SER A 10 6.44 14.67 -1.88
CA SER A 10 6.22 16.11 -1.73
C SER A 10 7.52 16.92 -1.75
N THR A 11 8.52 16.46 -1.02
CA THR A 11 9.83 17.15 -0.88
C THR A 11 11.00 16.27 -1.29
N SER A 12 10.74 15.11 -1.87
CA SER A 12 11.80 14.19 -2.31
C SER A 12 11.36 13.40 -3.54
N THR A 13 12.32 12.75 -4.18
CA THR A 13 12.07 11.70 -5.19
C THR A 13 12.88 10.48 -4.79
N ARG A 14 12.22 9.36 -4.53
CA ARG A 14 12.91 8.08 -4.35
C ARG A 14 13.20 7.45 -5.69
N VAL A 15 14.45 7.05 -5.85
CA VAL A 15 14.97 6.37 -7.04
C VAL A 15 15.62 5.08 -6.58
N ALA A 16 15.23 3.96 -7.19
CA ALA A 16 15.88 2.69 -6.89
C ALA A 16 16.06 1.86 -8.17
N LEU A 17 17.24 1.30 -8.32
CA LEU A 17 17.60 0.36 -9.39
C LEU A 17 17.61 -1.05 -8.81
N PHE A 18 16.94 -1.97 -9.46
CA PHE A 18 16.86 -3.36 -9.01
C PHE A 18 17.42 -4.32 -10.06
N ALA A 19 18.26 -5.25 -9.60
CA ALA A 19 18.61 -6.45 -10.36
C ALA A 19 17.54 -7.52 -10.12
N CYS A 20 16.70 -7.79 -11.12
CA CYS A 20 15.60 -8.73 -11.04
C CYS A 20 15.90 -10.00 -11.83
N ARG A 21 15.53 -11.17 -11.27
CA ARG A 21 15.67 -12.49 -11.92
C ARG A 21 14.50 -12.75 -12.85
N ALA A 22 14.73 -13.55 -13.89
CA ALA A 22 13.64 -14.07 -14.73
C ALA A 22 12.74 -15.04 -13.94
N ALA A 23 11.52 -15.29 -14.45
CA ALA A 23 10.47 -16.04 -13.75
C ALA A 23 10.83 -17.48 -13.37
N GLU A 24 11.65 -18.13 -14.19
CA GLU A 24 12.00 -19.56 -14.06
C GLU A 24 12.93 -19.85 -12.86
N GLU A 25 13.56 -18.84 -12.29
CA GLU A 25 14.54 -18.97 -11.20
C GLU A 25 13.94 -18.81 -9.79
N ALA A 26 12.65 -18.52 -9.67
CA ALA A 26 11.99 -18.32 -8.39
C ALA A 26 11.38 -19.62 -7.85
N ALA A 27 12.23 -20.50 -7.30
CA ALA A 27 11.77 -21.66 -6.55
C ALA A 27 10.97 -21.26 -5.29
N PRO A 28 10.03 -22.08 -4.81
CA PRO A 28 9.34 -21.84 -3.53
C PRO A 28 10.36 -21.63 -2.40
N GLY A 29 10.26 -20.52 -1.68
CA GLY A 29 11.21 -20.15 -0.62
C GLY A 29 12.45 -19.41 -1.08
N ALA A 30 12.60 -19.07 -2.38
CA ALA A 30 13.71 -18.30 -2.89
C ALA A 30 13.71 -16.85 -2.35
N ALA A 31 14.93 -16.29 -2.21
CA ALA A 31 15.16 -14.88 -1.89
C ALA A 31 14.37 -13.94 -2.82
N ALA A 32 14.20 -12.68 -2.41
CA ALA A 32 13.47 -11.67 -3.19
C ALA A 32 13.83 -11.73 -4.68
N ALA A 33 12.81 -11.70 -5.56
CA ALA A 33 13.02 -11.79 -7.00
C ALA A 33 13.76 -10.58 -7.58
N CYS A 34 13.78 -9.46 -6.85
CA CYS A 34 14.48 -8.22 -7.19
C CYS A 34 15.36 -7.80 -6.00
N GLU A 35 16.63 -7.53 -6.25
CA GLU A 35 17.60 -7.06 -5.26
C GLU A 35 17.99 -5.61 -5.58
N PRO A 36 18.02 -4.70 -4.59
CA PRO A 36 18.38 -3.30 -4.84
C PRO A 36 19.87 -3.18 -5.17
N VAL A 37 20.18 -2.51 -6.27
CA VAL A 37 21.54 -2.12 -6.71
C VAL A 37 21.82 -0.68 -6.31
N LEU A 38 20.79 0.19 -6.45
CA LEU A 38 20.80 1.59 -6.02
C LEU A 38 19.52 1.85 -5.25
N SER A 39 19.60 2.57 -4.14
CA SER A 39 18.43 3.11 -3.44
C SER A 39 18.78 4.48 -2.89
N GLU A 40 18.18 5.52 -3.45
CA GLU A 40 18.45 6.91 -3.10
C GLU A 40 17.15 7.69 -2.90
N GLU A 41 17.14 8.57 -1.92
CA GLU A 41 16.09 9.55 -1.70
C GLU A 41 16.64 10.96 -1.95
N ILE A 42 16.38 11.46 -3.15
CA ILE A 42 16.80 12.79 -3.59
C ILE A 42 15.92 13.83 -2.92
N GLN A 43 16.48 14.65 -2.04
CA GLN A 43 15.76 15.71 -1.36
C GLN A 43 15.62 16.94 -2.26
N HIS A 44 14.43 17.55 -2.27
CA HIS A 44 14.13 18.78 -2.98
C HIS A 44 13.82 19.90 -1.99
N PRO A 45 14.67 20.93 -1.85
CA PRO A 45 14.41 22.05 -0.95
C PRO A 45 13.08 22.72 -1.25
N LYS A 46 12.30 23.04 -0.22
CA LYS A 46 11.00 23.70 -0.38
C LYS A 46 11.08 25.01 -1.19
N ALA A 47 12.18 25.76 -1.01
CA ALA A 47 12.44 27.00 -1.76
C ALA A 47 12.57 26.76 -3.28
N ASP A 48 13.12 25.61 -3.69
CA ASP A 48 13.24 25.26 -5.10
C ASP A 48 11.90 24.82 -5.67
N LEU A 49 11.13 24.06 -4.91
CA LEU A 49 9.80 23.62 -5.32
C LEU A 49 8.78 24.77 -5.40
N ALA A 50 8.94 25.81 -4.57
CA ALA A 50 8.07 27.00 -4.56
C ALA A 50 8.18 27.86 -5.83
N ARG A 51 9.16 27.60 -6.70
CA ARG A 51 9.30 28.29 -8.01
C ARG A 51 8.32 27.80 -9.07
N PHE A 52 7.70 26.65 -8.87
CA PHE A 52 6.77 26.01 -9.79
C PHE A 52 5.34 26.28 -9.36
N ALA A 53 4.50 26.74 -10.30
CA ALA A 53 3.09 27.01 -10.04
C ALA A 53 2.27 25.69 -9.91
N THR A 54 2.67 24.66 -10.64
CA THR A 54 2.00 23.37 -10.66
C THR A 54 2.99 22.23 -10.39
N ILE A 55 2.46 21.05 -10.04
CA ILE A 55 3.28 19.84 -9.88
C ILE A 55 3.88 19.42 -11.22
N ALA A 56 3.13 19.53 -12.31
CA ALA A 56 3.58 19.14 -13.65
C ALA A 56 4.85 19.90 -14.08
N GLU A 57 4.98 21.17 -13.72
CA GLU A 57 6.16 21.99 -14.02
C GLU A 57 7.43 21.52 -13.33
N GLN A 58 7.33 20.72 -12.26
CA GLN A 58 8.50 20.16 -11.55
C GLN A 58 9.16 19.01 -12.31
N LYS A 59 8.57 18.52 -13.42
CA LYS A 59 9.03 17.31 -14.13
C LYS A 59 10.52 17.42 -14.50
N ASP A 60 10.91 18.46 -15.21
CA ASP A 60 12.29 18.59 -15.74
C ASP A 60 13.31 18.81 -14.61
N PHE A 61 12.92 19.56 -13.57
CA PHE A 61 13.75 19.73 -12.36
C PHE A 61 14.03 18.39 -11.68
N ARG A 62 13.01 17.56 -11.48
CA ARG A 62 13.17 16.25 -10.85
C ARG A 62 13.89 15.26 -11.77
N LEU A 63 13.65 15.33 -13.07
CA LEU A 63 14.32 14.49 -14.07
C LEU A 63 15.83 14.75 -14.10
N ALA A 64 16.28 16.02 -14.02
CA ALA A 64 17.69 16.37 -13.95
C ALA A 64 18.36 15.76 -12.71
N ALA A 65 17.68 15.78 -11.56
CA ALA A 65 18.21 15.17 -10.33
C ALA A 65 18.28 13.64 -10.42
N ILE A 66 17.30 12.98 -11.04
CA ILE A 66 17.30 11.53 -11.26
C ILE A 66 18.45 11.14 -12.20
N ARG A 67 18.64 11.88 -13.32
CA ARG A 67 19.75 11.64 -14.26
C ARG A 67 21.10 11.76 -13.56
N ALA A 68 21.28 12.75 -12.68
CA ALA A 68 22.51 12.92 -11.91
C ALA A 68 22.78 11.72 -10.99
N ALA A 69 21.77 11.22 -10.29
CA ALA A 69 21.88 10.02 -9.44
C ALA A 69 22.24 8.77 -10.26
N LEU A 70 21.59 8.57 -11.42
CA LEU A 70 21.89 7.44 -12.31
C LEU A 70 23.29 7.53 -12.93
N ALA A 71 23.76 8.74 -13.29
CA ALA A 71 25.09 8.95 -13.83
C ALA A 71 26.21 8.60 -12.80
N ALA A 72 25.92 8.75 -11.51
CA ALA A 72 26.83 8.38 -10.44
C ALA A 72 26.83 6.86 -10.14
N CYS A 73 25.92 6.09 -10.71
CA CYS A 73 25.79 4.64 -10.49
C CYS A 73 26.35 3.85 -11.69
N PRO A 74 27.52 3.17 -11.57
CA PRO A 74 28.11 2.40 -12.68
C PRO A 74 27.17 1.31 -13.22
N ASP A 75 26.40 0.65 -12.35
CA ASP A 75 25.50 -0.43 -12.73
C ASP A 75 24.33 0.06 -13.61
N ALA A 76 23.94 1.32 -13.53
CA ALA A 76 22.92 1.91 -14.38
C ALA A 76 23.33 2.02 -15.86
N GLN A 77 24.62 1.91 -16.17
CA GLN A 77 25.17 1.98 -17.52
C GLN A 77 24.91 0.69 -18.32
N GLY A 78 24.49 -0.41 -17.66
CA GLY A 78 24.28 -1.73 -18.26
C GLY A 78 23.02 -1.88 -19.11
N GLY A 79 22.23 -0.83 -19.30
CA GLY A 79 20.94 -0.85 -20.00
C GLY A 79 19.77 -1.27 -19.10
N LEU A 80 18.66 -0.55 -19.19
CA LEU A 80 17.45 -0.83 -18.42
C LEU A 80 16.51 -1.77 -19.17
N ALA A 81 15.91 -2.72 -18.48
CA ALA A 81 14.87 -3.58 -19.02
C ALA A 81 13.49 -2.92 -18.95
N ALA A 82 13.26 -2.05 -17.95
CA ALA A 82 12.07 -1.22 -17.84
C ALA A 82 12.31 -0.05 -16.88
N VAL A 83 11.46 0.99 -17.00
CA VAL A 83 11.29 2.03 -16.00
C VAL A 83 9.87 1.95 -15.46
N VAL A 84 9.71 2.00 -14.13
CA VAL A 84 8.41 1.94 -13.48
C VAL A 84 8.22 3.12 -12.54
N GLY A 85 7.14 3.88 -12.76
CA GLY A 85 6.75 5.00 -11.90
C GLY A 85 5.64 4.61 -10.93
N ARG A 86 5.61 5.24 -9.75
CA ARG A 86 4.41 5.22 -8.92
C ARG A 86 3.29 5.91 -9.69
N GLY A 87 2.15 5.23 -9.86
CA GLY A 87 0.99 5.81 -10.49
C GLY A 87 0.42 6.98 -9.68
N GLY A 88 -0.04 8.01 -10.38
CA GLY A 88 -0.62 9.22 -9.80
C GLY A 88 -2.11 9.08 -9.47
N LEU A 89 -2.74 10.23 -9.23
CA LEU A 89 -4.18 10.35 -9.05
C LEU A 89 -4.87 10.32 -10.42
N LEU A 90 -5.38 9.16 -10.75
CA LEU A 90 -6.10 8.82 -11.97
C LEU A 90 -7.58 8.56 -11.65
N ARG A 91 -8.42 8.29 -12.65
CA ARG A 91 -9.72 7.67 -12.38
C ARG A 91 -9.55 6.36 -11.63
N PRO A 92 -10.55 5.89 -10.88
CA PRO A 92 -10.49 4.56 -10.27
C PRO A 92 -10.32 3.46 -11.33
N ILE A 93 -9.31 2.61 -11.14
CA ILE A 93 -8.96 1.50 -12.05
C ILE A 93 -8.63 0.23 -11.26
N PRO A 94 -8.78 -0.96 -11.84
CA PRO A 94 -8.32 -2.20 -11.22
C PRO A 94 -6.83 -2.18 -10.88
N GLY A 95 -6.41 -3.01 -9.94
CA GLY A 95 -4.99 -3.23 -9.67
C GLY A 95 -4.31 -3.95 -10.83
N GLY A 96 -3.02 -3.64 -11.06
CA GLY A 96 -2.24 -4.25 -12.12
C GLY A 96 -1.08 -3.39 -12.60
N VAL A 97 -0.48 -3.83 -13.70
CA VAL A 97 0.60 -3.12 -14.38
C VAL A 97 0.05 -2.48 -15.63
N TYR A 98 0.22 -1.18 -15.75
CA TYR A 98 -0.30 -0.40 -16.86
C TYR A 98 0.82 0.15 -17.72
N THR A 99 0.67 0.03 -19.05
CA THR A 99 1.47 0.82 -19.99
C THR A 99 1.08 2.29 -19.90
N ILE A 100 2.06 3.17 -19.99
CA ILE A 100 1.83 4.60 -19.96
C ILE A 100 1.39 5.07 -21.35
N ASN A 101 0.19 5.64 -21.46
CA ASN A 101 -0.36 6.16 -22.70
C ASN A 101 -0.70 7.66 -22.58
N GLN A 102 -1.03 8.29 -23.72
CA GLN A 102 -1.28 9.72 -23.78
C GLN A 102 -2.46 10.14 -22.89
N THR A 103 -3.55 9.35 -22.85
CA THR A 103 -4.72 9.65 -22.00
C THR A 103 -4.34 9.72 -20.53
N MET A 104 -3.48 8.80 -20.05
CA MET A 104 -2.96 8.82 -18.69
C MET A 104 -2.15 10.11 -18.42
N LEU A 105 -1.27 10.48 -19.34
CA LEU A 105 -0.44 11.67 -19.20
C LEU A 105 -1.29 12.95 -19.19
N ASP A 106 -2.30 13.04 -20.06
CA ASP A 106 -3.21 14.17 -20.13
C ASP A 106 -4.01 14.33 -18.82
N ASP A 107 -4.52 13.25 -18.27
CA ASP A 107 -5.25 13.28 -17.00
C ASP A 107 -4.35 13.67 -15.81
N LEU A 108 -3.11 13.20 -15.77
CA LEU A 108 -2.15 13.52 -14.72
C LEU A 108 -1.65 14.96 -14.80
N SER A 109 -1.37 15.45 -16.01
CA SER A 109 -0.90 16.83 -16.23
C SER A 109 -1.98 17.86 -15.97
N ALA A 110 -3.22 17.55 -16.33
CA ALA A 110 -4.39 18.39 -16.03
C ALA A 110 -4.85 18.28 -14.58
N GLU A 111 -4.21 17.44 -13.76
CA GLU A 111 -4.60 17.18 -12.36
C GLU A 111 -6.09 16.84 -12.20
N ARG A 112 -6.68 16.19 -13.22
CA ARG A 112 -8.14 15.96 -13.35
C ARG A 112 -8.75 15.28 -12.12
N TYR A 113 -8.01 14.41 -11.47
CA TYR A 113 -8.44 13.65 -10.29
C TYR A 113 -7.72 14.07 -9.01
N GLY A 114 -6.98 15.18 -9.07
CA GLY A 114 -6.30 15.79 -7.95
C GLY A 114 -4.82 16.03 -8.19
N ALA A 115 -4.27 16.96 -7.41
CA ALA A 115 -2.87 17.36 -7.44
C ALA A 115 -2.07 16.60 -6.38
N HIS A 116 -1.11 15.80 -6.80
CA HIS A 116 -0.18 15.14 -5.89
C HIS A 116 1.16 14.84 -6.60
N PRO A 117 2.32 14.98 -5.97
CA PRO A 117 3.62 14.74 -6.61
C PRO A 117 3.75 13.36 -7.27
N CYS A 118 3.04 12.33 -6.80
CA CYS A 118 3.04 11.02 -7.46
C CYS A 118 2.50 11.07 -8.91
N ASN A 119 1.79 12.16 -9.32
CA ASN A 119 1.36 12.36 -10.70
C ASN A 119 2.55 12.46 -11.67
N LEU A 120 3.74 12.79 -11.17
CA LEU A 120 4.96 12.83 -11.96
C LEU A 120 5.57 11.44 -12.20
N GLY A 121 5.13 10.39 -11.51
CA GLY A 121 5.71 9.05 -11.65
C GLY A 121 5.65 8.51 -13.07
N ALA A 122 4.50 8.62 -13.72
CA ALA A 122 4.31 8.16 -15.09
C ALA A 122 5.11 9.00 -16.12
N PRO A 123 5.01 10.35 -16.16
CA PRO A 123 5.77 11.13 -17.14
C PRO A 123 7.29 11.02 -16.96
N LEU A 124 7.80 10.93 -15.73
CA LEU A 124 9.23 10.70 -15.47
C LEU A 124 9.67 9.31 -15.97
N ALA A 125 8.85 8.28 -15.71
CA ALA A 125 9.14 6.92 -16.16
C ALA A 125 9.16 6.82 -17.68
N LEU A 126 8.21 7.46 -18.37
CA LEU A 126 8.14 7.44 -19.83
C LEU A 126 9.35 8.12 -20.47
N GLU A 127 9.77 9.27 -19.95
CA GLU A 127 10.91 10.00 -20.51
C GLU A 127 12.22 9.22 -20.37
N LEU A 128 12.50 8.70 -19.16
CA LEU A 128 13.69 7.88 -18.93
C LEU A 128 13.67 6.58 -19.73
N SER A 129 12.48 5.96 -19.90
CA SER A 129 12.37 4.76 -20.73
C SER A 129 12.69 5.01 -22.18
N ALA A 130 12.31 6.17 -22.72
CA ALA A 130 12.63 6.56 -24.10
C ALA A 130 14.15 6.74 -24.29
N GLU A 131 14.85 7.31 -23.31
CA GLU A 131 16.32 7.46 -23.33
C GLU A 131 17.06 6.11 -23.36
N HIS A 132 16.47 5.10 -22.70
CA HIS A 132 17.07 3.77 -22.59
C HIS A 132 16.51 2.73 -23.57
N GLY A 133 15.54 3.10 -24.39
CA GLY A 133 14.91 2.20 -25.37
C GLY A 133 14.17 1.03 -24.76
N CYS A 134 13.55 1.21 -23.58
CA CYS A 134 12.86 0.16 -22.84
C CYS A 134 11.39 0.56 -22.53
N PRO A 135 10.51 -0.38 -22.13
CA PRO A 135 9.13 -0.07 -21.76
C PRO A 135 9.02 0.71 -20.44
N ALA A 136 7.95 1.52 -20.33
CA ALA A 136 7.57 2.24 -19.13
C ALA A 136 6.24 1.75 -18.57
N PHE A 137 6.15 1.63 -17.23
CA PHE A 137 4.96 1.14 -16.53
C PHE A 137 4.61 2.00 -15.32
N ILE A 138 3.34 1.91 -14.90
CA ILE A 138 2.92 2.16 -13.52
C ILE A 138 2.36 0.86 -12.93
N VAL A 139 2.43 0.70 -11.61
CA VAL A 139 1.99 -0.52 -10.90
C VAL A 139 1.11 -0.16 -9.73
N ASP A 140 -0.05 -0.83 -9.63
CA ASP A 140 -1.00 -0.75 -8.52
C ASP A 140 -1.15 0.69 -7.98
N PRO A 141 -1.65 1.65 -8.79
CA PRO A 141 -1.70 3.06 -8.42
C PRO A 141 -2.54 3.33 -7.17
N PRO A 142 -2.37 4.48 -6.49
CA PRO A 142 -3.11 4.78 -5.27
C PRO A 142 -4.64 4.82 -5.45
N VAL A 143 -5.10 4.91 -6.68
CA VAL A 143 -6.51 4.92 -7.08
C VAL A 143 -7.05 3.52 -7.42
N THR A 144 -6.32 2.46 -7.09
CA THR A 144 -6.78 1.09 -7.30
C THR A 144 -8.12 0.87 -6.62
N ASP A 145 -9.12 0.47 -7.41
CA ASP A 145 -10.47 0.22 -6.94
C ASP A 145 -11.06 -1.02 -7.62
N GLU A 146 -11.27 -2.06 -6.81
CA GLU A 146 -11.83 -3.34 -7.24
C GLU A 146 -13.05 -3.74 -6.40
N LEU A 147 -13.59 -2.78 -5.60
CA LEU A 147 -14.79 -2.98 -4.80
C LEU A 147 -15.99 -3.29 -5.72
N ASP A 148 -16.78 -4.26 -5.34
CA ASP A 148 -18.08 -4.46 -5.97
C ASP A 148 -19.11 -3.43 -5.46
N GLU A 149 -20.29 -3.40 -6.08
CA GLU A 149 -21.32 -2.43 -5.72
C GLU A 149 -21.87 -2.65 -4.31
N ALA A 150 -21.93 -3.89 -3.83
CA ALA A 150 -22.39 -4.18 -2.47
C ALA A 150 -21.45 -3.66 -1.41
N ALA A 151 -20.12 -3.76 -1.67
CA ALA A 151 -19.08 -3.23 -0.79
C ALA A 151 -19.11 -1.70 -0.67
N ARG A 152 -19.73 -0.98 -1.62
CA ARG A 152 -19.81 0.49 -1.63
C ARG A 152 -20.96 1.06 -0.82
N LEU A 153 -21.99 0.25 -0.53
CA LEU A 153 -23.19 0.72 0.13
C LEU A 153 -22.98 0.93 1.63
N THR A 154 -23.56 1.99 2.14
CA THR A 154 -23.69 2.25 3.58
C THR A 154 -25.17 2.28 3.98
N GLY A 155 -25.45 2.51 5.25
CA GLY A 155 -26.81 2.71 5.73
C GLY A 155 -27.50 3.99 5.24
N LEU A 156 -26.74 4.91 4.59
CA LEU A 156 -27.24 6.15 4.00
C LEU A 156 -26.92 6.16 2.52
N PRO A 157 -27.92 6.25 1.61
CA PRO A 157 -27.70 6.20 0.16
C PRO A 157 -26.76 7.28 -0.38
N GLU A 158 -26.72 8.44 0.28
CA GLU A 158 -25.90 9.59 -0.09
C GLU A 158 -24.41 9.40 0.25
N ILE A 159 -24.09 8.44 1.12
CA ILE A 159 -22.73 8.14 1.55
C ILE A 159 -22.31 6.80 0.96
N ARG A 160 -21.39 6.85 0.01
CA ARG A 160 -20.82 5.65 -0.59
C ARG A 160 -19.39 5.46 -0.15
N ARG A 161 -19.02 4.22 0.12
CA ARG A 161 -17.63 3.85 0.41
C ARG A 161 -16.80 3.89 -0.86
N ARG A 162 -15.54 4.23 -0.71
CA ARG A 162 -14.56 4.30 -1.80
C ARG A 162 -13.30 3.52 -1.44
N SER A 163 -12.62 3.00 -2.44
CA SER A 163 -11.36 2.28 -2.25
C SER A 163 -10.22 3.28 -2.03
N VAL A 164 -9.78 3.44 -0.80
CA VAL A 164 -8.58 4.21 -0.45
C VAL A 164 -7.72 3.39 0.49
N PHE A 165 -6.64 2.85 -0.01
CA PHE A 165 -5.75 1.97 0.75
C PHE A 165 -4.32 1.98 0.19
N HIS A 166 -3.41 1.30 0.85
CA HIS A 166 -2.01 1.16 0.41
C HIS A 166 -1.91 0.05 -0.65
N ALA A 167 -2.50 0.27 -1.82
CA ALA A 167 -2.68 -0.75 -2.87
C ALA A 167 -1.37 -1.45 -3.24
N LEU A 168 -0.36 -0.67 -3.64
CA LEU A 168 0.96 -1.19 -4.03
C LEU A 168 1.60 -2.04 -2.92
N SER A 169 1.62 -1.52 -1.69
CA SER A 169 2.22 -2.23 -0.54
C SER A 169 1.45 -3.50 -0.19
N GLN A 170 0.11 -3.45 -0.17
CA GLN A 170 -0.71 -4.60 0.17
C GLN A 170 -0.63 -5.70 -0.90
N ARG A 171 -0.73 -5.35 -2.18
CA ARG A 171 -0.63 -6.33 -3.27
C ARG A 171 0.77 -6.92 -3.37
N GLY A 172 1.82 -6.10 -3.16
CA GLY A 172 3.20 -6.57 -3.07
C GLY A 172 3.40 -7.58 -1.93
N ALA A 173 2.88 -7.27 -0.74
CA ALA A 173 2.96 -8.16 0.42
C ALA A 173 2.14 -9.46 0.21
N ALA A 174 0.95 -9.39 -0.38
CA ALA A 174 0.14 -10.56 -0.70
C ALA A 174 0.83 -11.48 -1.72
N ARG A 175 1.46 -10.91 -2.76
CA ARG A 175 2.25 -11.70 -3.74
C ARG A 175 3.47 -12.36 -3.07
N ALA A 176 4.15 -11.67 -2.16
CA ALA A 176 5.27 -12.23 -1.41
C ALA A 176 4.81 -13.38 -0.49
N ALA A 177 3.71 -13.21 0.22
CA ALA A 177 3.13 -14.26 1.06
C ALA A 177 2.67 -15.46 0.21
N ALA A 178 2.04 -15.23 -0.94
CA ALA A 178 1.67 -16.29 -1.87
C ALA A 178 2.89 -17.11 -2.30
N ARG A 179 3.98 -16.44 -2.70
CA ARG A 179 5.24 -17.12 -3.06
C ARG A 179 5.80 -17.95 -1.91
N SER A 180 5.82 -17.42 -0.68
CA SER A 180 6.33 -18.17 0.49
C SER A 180 5.52 -19.42 0.80
N LEU A 181 4.24 -19.44 0.41
CA LEU A 181 3.33 -20.58 0.56
C LEU A 181 3.33 -21.52 -0.67
N GLY A 182 4.10 -21.21 -1.71
CA GLY A 182 4.07 -21.97 -3.00
C GLY A 182 2.75 -21.78 -3.78
N LEU A 183 2.05 -20.66 -3.58
CA LEU A 183 0.76 -20.36 -4.20
C LEU A 183 0.88 -19.24 -5.25
N GLY A 184 -0.02 -19.25 -6.23
CA GLY A 184 -0.26 -18.08 -7.08
C GLY A 184 -1.19 -17.11 -6.39
N TYR A 185 -0.86 -15.82 -6.38
CA TYR A 185 -1.69 -14.77 -5.79
C TYR A 185 -3.11 -14.75 -6.38
N GLU A 186 -3.24 -15.03 -7.67
CA GLU A 186 -4.49 -15.08 -8.43
C GLU A 186 -5.40 -16.27 -8.06
N ARG A 187 -4.91 -17.18 -7.21
CA ARG A 187 -5.64 -18.37 -6.75
C ARG A 187 -5.77 -18.46 -5.24
N ALA A 188 -5.24 -17.46 -4.52
CA ALA A 188 -5.17 -17.43 -3.08
C ALA A 188 -6.09 -16.37 -2.47
N GLY A 189 -6.39 -16.54 -1.17
CA GLY A 189 -7.13 -15.60 -0.35
C GLY A 189 -6.25 -15.08 0.80
N PHE A 190 -6.19 -13.76 0.97
CA PHE A 190 -5.42 -13.11 2.04
C PHE A 190 -6.22 -11.95 2.64
N ILE A 191 -6.12 -11.77 3.96
CA ILE A 191 -6.43 -10.49 4.59
C ILE A 191 -5.10 -9.79 4.83
N VAL A 192 -4.92 -8.61 4.23
CA VAL A 192 -3.67 -7.86 4.33
C VAL A 192 -3.86 -6.61 5.16
N ALA A 193 -3.10 -6.47 6.24
CA ALA A 193 -3.06 -5.29 7.08
C ALA A 193 -1.75 -4.54 6.83
N HIS A 194 -1.83 -3.37 6.20
CA HIS A 194 -0.72 -2.42 6.14
C HIS A 194 -0.74 -1.57 7.40
N LEU A 195 0.28 -1.70 8.23
CA LEU A 195 0.42 -1.03 9.53
C LEU A 195 1.57 -0.01 9.46
N GLY A 196 1.24 1.26 9.30
CA GLY A 196 2.17 2.39 9.20
C GLY A 196 1.59 3.64 9.85
N GLY A 197 2.06 4.83 9.51
CA GLY A 197 1.46 6.10 9.95
C GLY A 197 -0.03 6.20 9.62
N GLY A 198 -0.44 5.64 8.46
CA GLY A 198 -1.81 5.27 8.16
C GLY A 198 -1.98 3.75 8.15
N ILE A 199 -3.17 3.26 8.47
CA ILE A 199 -3.51 1.85 8.45
C ILE A 199 -4.63 1.61 7.45
N SER A 200 -4.47 0.57 6.63
CA SER A 200 -5.54 0.05 5.79
C SER A 200 -5.52 -1.48 5.81
N ILE A 201 -6.70 -2.08 5.79
CA ILE A 201 -6.87 -3.53 5.82
C ILE A 201 -7.71 -3.91 4.60
N GLY A 202 -7.23 -4.86 3.80
CA GLY A 202 -7.89 -5.29 2.57
C GLY A 202 -8.12 -6.79 2.53
N ALA A 203 -9.26 -7.20 1.95
CA ALA A 203 -9.55 -8.58 1.60
C ALA A 203 -9.10 -8.84 0.16
N HIS A 204 -8.05 -9.64 0.01
CA HIS A 204 -7.49 -10.04 -1.27
C HIS A 204 -8.01 -11.43 -1.62
N LEU A 205 -8.84 -11.52 -2.64
CA LEU A 205 -9.45 -12.77 -3.08
C LEU A 205 -9.15 -12.99 -4.57
N ARG A 206 -8.39 -14.02 -4.87
CA ARG A 206 -8.06 -14.44 -6.24
C ARG A 206 -7.52 -13.31 -7.11
N GLY A 207 -6.48 -12.62 -6.58
CA GLY A 207 -5.80 -11.55 -7.31
C GLY A 207 -6.48 -10.19 -7.27
N ARG A 208 -7.68 -10.06 -6.65
CA ARG A 208 -8.44 -8.81 -6.52
C ARG A 208 -8.57 -8.37 -5.07
N VAL A 209 -8.68 -7.06 -4.84
CA VAL A 209 -8.96 -6.48 -3.53
C VAL A 209 -10.44 -6.13 -3.46
N VAL A 210 -11.23 -7.09 -2.97
CA VAL A 210 -12.70 -7.04 -3.03
C VAL A 210 -13.35 -6.20 -1.93
N GLU A 211 -12.59 -5.91 -0.86
CA GLU A 211 -13.04 -5.11 0.27
C GLU A 211 -11.85 -4.40 0.90
N VAL A 212 -12.01 -3.16 1.35
CA VAL A 212 -10.99 -2.42 2.09
C VAL A 212 -11.61 -1.66 3.26
N LEU A 213 -10.88 -1.56 4.36
CA LEU A 213 -11.15 -0.60 5.41
C LEU A 213 -10.29 0.63 5.12
N ASN A 214 -10.96 1.72 4.74
CA ASN A 214 -10.36 2.92 4.20
C ASN A 214 -9.60 3.70 5.28
N ALA A 215 -8.30 3.86 5.06
CA ALA A 215 -7.38 4.53 5.98
C ALA A 215 -7.66 6.02 6.20
N LEU A 216 -8.33 6.69 5.24
CA LEU A 216 -8.60 8.13 5.31
C LEU A 216 -10.00 8.45 5.83
N ASP A 217 -10.99 7.68 5.43
CA ASP A 217 -12.39 8.02 5.73
C ASP A 217 -12.85 7.46 7.10
N GLY A 218 -11.92 6.96 7.92
CA GLY A 218 -12.22 6.55 9.30
C GLY A 218 -12.89 5.19 9.44
N GLU A 219 -12.72 4.28 8.47
CA GLU A 219 -13.32 2.94 8.52
C GLU A 219 -12.49 1.91 9.29
N GLY A 220 -11.19 2.14 9.43
CA GLY A 220 -10.23 1.20 10.04
C GLY A 220 -9.93 1.49 11.52
N PRO A 221 -8.94 0.80 12.09
CA PRO A 221 -8.47 1.05 13.44
C PRO A 221 -7.75 2.40 13.51
N PHE A 222 -7.60 2.95 14.71
CA PHE A 222 -6.72 4.11 14.87
C PHE A 222 -5.26 3.72 14.58
N SER A 223 -4.48 4.70 14.14
CA SER A 223 -3.08 4.52 13.77
C SER A 223 -2.17 5.36 14.68
N PRO A 224 -0.86 5.43 14.45
CA PRO A 224 -0.01 6.37 15.16
C PRO A 224 -0.52 7.81 15.21
N GLU A 225 -1.11 8.32 14.12
CA GLU A 225 -1.51 9.73 13.99
C GLU A 225 -2.99 9.94 13.65
N ARG A 226 -3.73 8.89 13.29
CA ARG A 226 -5.13 9.00 12.86
C ARG A 226 -6.06 8.40 13.88
N SER A 227 -7.24 9.02 14.05
CA SER A 227 -8.24 8.56 15.00
C SER A 227 -8.84 7.20 14.65
N GLY A 228 -8.79 6.78 13.38
CA GLY A 228 -9.56 5.62 12.91
C GLY A 228 -11.06 5.80 13.08
N ARG A 229 -11.78 4.70 13.25
CA ARG A 229 -13.24 4.68 13.40
C ARG A 229 -13.68 5.37 14.69
N LEU A 230 -14.56 6.35 14.55
CA LEU A 230 -15.19 7.07 15.66
C LEU A 230 -16.71 6.81 15.67
N PRO A 231 -17.36 6.81 16.85
CA PRO A 231 -18.82 6.87 16.93
C PRO A 231 -19.34 8.18 16.34
N VAL A 232 -20.24 8.12 15.37
CA VAL A 232 -20.70 9.30 14.59
C VAL A 232 -21.41 10.32 15.49
N LEU A 233 -22.33 9.88 16.37
CA LEU A 233 -23.12 10.81 17.20
C LEU A 233 -22.26 11.66 18.13
N PRO A 234 -21.27 11.12 18.87
CA PRO A 234 -20.33 11.95 19.64
C PRO A 234 -19.58 12.98 18.79
N VAL A 235 -19.17 12.63 17.56
CA VAL A 235 -18.52 13.55 16.62
C VAL A 235 -19.42 14.73 16.27
N LEU A 236 -20.69 14.46 15.93
CA LEU A 236 -21.70 15.49 15.65
C LEU A 236 -21.94 16.38 16.84
N LYS A 237 -22.02 15.80 18.06
CA LYS A 237 -22.22 16.55 19.29
C LYS A 237 -21.09 17.52 19.60
N MET A 238 -19.84 17.17 19.35
CA MET A 238 -18.69 18.08 19.52
C MET A 238 -18.81 19.32 18.62
N LEU A 239 -19.31 19.14 17.39
CA LEU A 239 -19.55 20.24 16.45
C LEU A 239 -20.74 21.09 16.89
N GLU A 240 -21.85 20.46 17.29
CA GLU A 240 -23.08 21.13 17.74
C GLU A 240 -22.84 21.96 19.01
N CYS A 241 -22.08 21.46 19.97
CA CYS A 241 -21.73 22.16 21.19
C CYS A 241 -20.64 23.24 21.03
N GLY A 242 -20.07 23.40 19.83
CA GLY A 242 -19.01 24.37 19.56
C GLY A 242 -17.67 24.05 20.23
N GLU A 243 -17.46 22.79 20.66
CA GLU A 243 -16.17 22.35 21.22
C GLU A 243 -15.04 22.39 20.18
N THR A 244 -15.41 22.29 18.91
CA THR A 244 -14.49 22.32 17.78
C THR A 244 -15.24 22.71 16.50
N ASP A 245 -14.51 23.17 15.49
CA ASP A 245 -15.03 23.37 14.14
C ASP A 245 -14.66 22.20 13.22
N VAL A 246 -15.25 22.17 12.00
CA VAL A 246 -15.02 21.11 11.02
C VAL A 246 -13.55 21.01 10.63
N ALA A 247 -12.86 22.14 10.42
CA ALA A 247 -11.47 22.15 9.98
C ALA A 247 -10.51 21.64 11.06
N ALA A 248 -10.73 22.09 12.31
CA ALA A 248 -9.94 21.65 13.46
C ALA A 248 -10.18 20.16 13.75
N LEU A 249 -11.43 19.70 13.69
CA LEU A 249 -11.75 18.29 13.89
C LEU A 249 -11.18 17.40 12.78
N THR A 250 -11.28 17.82 11.53
CA THR A 250 -10.68 17.12 10.40
C THR A 250 -9.17 16.94 10.59
N ARG A 251 -8.48 17.99 11.01
CA ARG A 251 -7.03 17.92 11.33
C ARG A 251 -6.75 16.91 12.44
N ARG A 252 -7.54 16.96 13.55
CA ARG A 252 -7.39 16.01 14.67
C ARG A 252 -7.60 14.57 14.20
N ILE A 253 -8.61 14.31 13.37
CA ILE A 253 -8.90 12.97 12.83
C ILE A 253 -7.75 12.46 11.97
N LEU A 254 -7.18 13.29 11.12
CA LEU A 254 -6.22 12.85 10.09
C LEU A 254 -4.76 12.86 10.52
N THR A 255 -4.38 13.72 11.50
CA THR A 255 -2.96 13.97 11.81
C THR A 255 -2.63 14.11 13.31
N GLN A 256 -3.62 14.15 14.18
CA GLN A 256 -3.44 14.38 15.63
C GLN A 256 -4.24 13.38 16.47
N GLY A 257 -4.62 12.26 15.88
CA GLY A 257 -5.33 11.16 16.53
C GLY A 257 -4.41 10.05 17.00
N GLY A 258 -4.98 8.90 17.27
CA GLY A 258 -4.28 7.65 17.54
C GLY A 258 -3.33 7.67 18.73
N PHE A 259 -2.19 7.02 18.57
CA PHE A 259 -1.16 7.00 19.63
C PHE A 259 -0.73 8.41 20.03
N PHE A 260 -0.56 9.30 19.06
CA PHE A 260 -0.16 10.68 19.31
C PHE A 260 -1.14 11.40 20.25
N ALA A 261 -2.44 11.28 20.01
CA ALA A 261 -3.46 11.90 20.85
C ALA A 261 -3.46 11.37 22.30
N HIS A 262 -3.18 10.09 22.48
CA HIS A 262 -3.26 9.44 23.78
C HIS A 262 -1.97 9.49 24.59
N LEU A 263 -0.80 9.49 23.89
CA LEU A 263 0.51 9.26 24.50
C LEU A 263 1.55 10.33 24.14
N GLY A 264 1.22 11.27 23.24
CA GLY A 264 2.14 12.31 22.77
C GLY A 264 3.26 11.79 21.83
N SER A 265 3.21 10.51 21.45
CA SER A 265 4.18 9.90 20.55
C SER A 265 3.47 9.09 19.46
N ASN A 266 4.04 9.08 18.26
CA ASN A 266 3.63 8.27 17.12
C ASN A 266 4.62 7.13 16.79
N ASP A 267 5.68 6.96 17.60
CA ASP A 267 6.69 5.91 17.43
C ASP A 267 6.34 4.68 18.30
N LEU A 268 5.98 3.58 17.64
CA LEU A 268 5.66 2.33 18.33
C LEU A 268 6.81 1.81 19.20
N ARG A 269 8.07 2.03 18.81
CA ARG A 269 9.25 1.60 19.59
C ARG A 269 9.34 2.34 20.92
N GLU A 270 9.04 3.64 20.92
CA GLU A 270 8.96 4.43 22.14
C GLU A 270 7.81 3.95 23.04
N ILE A 271 6.65 3.67 22.46
CA ILE A 271 5.49 3.16 23.18
C ILE A 271 5.81 1.80 23.82
N GLU A 272 6.45 0.88 23.09
CA GLU A 272 6.88 -0.41 23.62
C GLU A 272 7.89 -0.26 24.78
N ALA A 273 8.85 0.66 24.66
CA ALA A 273 9.78 0.95 25.75
C ALA A 273 9.08 1.50 27.01
N ARG A 274 8.05 2.33 26.84
CA ARG A 274 7.22 2.83 27.97
C ARG A 274 6.41 1.72 28.62
N ILE A 275 5.91 0.75 27.84
CA ILE A 275 5.24 -0.44 28.37
C ILE A 275 6.23 -1.28 29.21
N ASP A 276 7.44 -1.49 28.69
CA ASP A 276 8.49 -2.26 29.40
C ASP A 276 8.93 -1.56 30.70
N ALA A 277 8.84 -0.22 30.74
CA ALA A 277 9.05 0.59 31.94
C ALA A 277 7.87 0.57 32.92
N GLY A 278 6.77 -0.14 32.61
CA GLY A 278 5.62 -0.30 33.49
C GLY A 278 4.57 0.81 33.37
N GLU A 279 4.56 1.62 32.30
CA GLU A 279 3.55 2.65 32.11
C GLU A 279 2.20 2.06 31.73
N GLU A 280 1.26 2.04 32.69
CA GLU A 280 -0.08 1.46 32.51
C GLU A 280 -0.87 2.10 31.37
N ARG A 281 -0.74 3.44 31.19
CA ARG A 281 -1.44 4.15 30.11
C ARG A 281 -0.96 3.73 28.74
N ALA A 282 0.35 3.56 28.54
CA ALA A 282 0.93 3.07 27.29
C ALA A 282 0.45 1.64 27.01
N ALA A 283 0.45 0.77 28.01
CA ALA A 283 -0.04 -0.60 27.89
C ALA A 283 -1.52 -0.64 27.51
N LEU A 284 -2.37 0.17 28.13
CA LEU A 284 -3.80 0.23 27.84
C LEU A 284 -4.08 0.70 26.40
N VAL A 285 -3.40 1.75 25.95
CA VAL A 285 -3.60 2.31 24.60
C VAL A 285 -3.09 1.33 23.53
N TYR A 286 -1.95 0.69 23.77
CA TYR A 286 -1.42 -0.37 22.92
C TYR A 286 -2.39 -1.55 22.82
N GLU A 287 -2.91 -2.03 23.93
CA GLU A 287 -3.91 -3.11 23.97
C GLU A 287 -5.18 -2.74 23.18
N ALA A 288 -5.67 -1.51 23.32
CA ALA A 288 -6.80 -1.01 22.55
C ALA A 288 -6.51 -1.01 21.03
N PHE A 289 -5.28 -0.64 20.65
CA PHE A 289 -4.82 -0.67 19.28
C PHE A 289 -4.79 -2.11 18.71
N VAL A 290 -4.16 -3.04 19.40
CA VAL A 290 -4.08 -4.44 18.98
C VAL A 290 -5.47 -5.05 18.82
N ARG A 291 -6.38 -4.78 19.76
CA ARG A 291 -7.79 -5.20 19.66
C ARG A 291 -8.50 -4.62 18.46
N ALA A 292 -8.28 -3.34 18.16
CA ALA A 292 -8.92 -2.68 17.02
C ALA A 292 -8.43 -3.30 15.72
N VAL A 293 -7.12 -3.51 15.56
CA VAL A 293 -6.55 -4.16 14.37
C VAL A 293 -7.07 -5.59 14.22
N ALA A 294 -7.02 -6.39 15.29
CA ALA A 294 -7.47 -7.78 15.26
C ALA A 294 -8.97 -7.89 14.91
N ARG A 295 -9.82 -7.05 15.52
CA ARG A 295 -11.24 -6.99 15.21
C ARG A 295 -11.49 -6.66 13.73
N ASP A 296 -10.78 -5.67 13.20
CA ASP A 296 -10.99 -5.19 11.84
C ASP A 296 -10.46 -6.19 10.80
N VAL A 297 -9.36 -6.89 11.08
CA VAL A 297 -8.91 -8.05 10.30
C VAL A 297 -9.97 -9.16 10.32
N ALA A 298 -10.47 -9.53 11.50
CA ALA A 298 -11.46 -10.60 11.63
C ALA A 298 -12.79 -10.27 10.96
N SER A 299 -13.16 -9.00 10.88
CA SER A 299 -14.42 -8.55 10.23
C SER A 299 -14.48 -8.87 8.74
N LEU A 300 -13.34 -9.05 8.08
CA LEU A 300 -13.26 -9.41 6.66
C LEU A 300 -13.31 -10.92 6.41
N ALA A 301 -13.18 -11.75 7.44
CA ALA A 301 -13.18 -13.22 7.30
C ALA A 301 -14.42 -13.80 6.60
N PRO A 302 -15.66 -13.28 6.78
CA PRO A 302 -16.86 -13.76 6.08
C PRO A 302 -16.74 -13.72 4.55
N LEU A 303 -15.96 -12.82 3.98
CA LEU A 303 -15.73 -12.73 2.53
C LEU A 303 -15.03 -13.96 1.95
N PHE A 304 -14.35 -14.73 2.78
CA PHE A 304 -13.62 -15.94 2.42
C PHE A 304 -14.40 -17.21 2.70
N ALA A 305 -15.68 -17.13 3.07
CA ALA A 305 -16.49 -18.32 3.33
C ALA A 305 -16.58 -19.20 2.07
N ALA A 306 -16.15 -20.45 2.17
CA ALA A 306 -16.08 -21.39 1.05
C ALA A 306 -17.44 -21.63 0.35
N GLN A 307 -18.54 -21.33 1.02
CA GLN A 307 -19.89 -21.45 0.48
C GLN A 307 -20.23 -20.34 -0.52
N ILE A 308 -19.55 -19.19 -0.44
CA ILE A 308 -19.75 -18.04 -1.34
C ILE A 308 -18.92 -18.23 -2.63
N ALA A 309 -17.87 -19.05 -2.58
CA ALA A 309 -17.06 -19.34 -3.74
C ALA A 309 -17.79 -20.24 -4.75
N PRO A 310 -17.69 -19.96 -6.07
CA PRO A 310 -18.21 -20.87 -7.11
C PRO A 310 -17.67 -22.28 -6.91
N GLN A 311 -18.51 -23.30 -7.12
CA GLN A 311 -18.21 -24.71 -6.84
C GLN A 311 -16.91 -25.23 -7.50
N ALA A 312 -16.53 -24.68 -8.66
CA ALA A 312 -15.33 -25.02 -9.40
C ALA A 312 -13.99 -24.51 -8.75
N ALA A 313 -14.10 -23.66 -7.73
CA ALA A 313 -12.97 -23.00 -7.09
C ALA A 313 -12.78 -23.38 -5.61
N ARG A 314 -13.42 -24.44 -5.14
CA ARG A 314 -13.26 -24.91 -3.75
C ARG A 314 -11.89 -25.54 -3.57
N PRO A 315 -11.17 -25.24 -2.46
CA PRO A 315 -9.88 -25.85 -2.19
C PRO A 315 -10.01 -27.37 -2.05
N SER A 316 -9.22 -28.12 -2.77
CA SER A 316 -9.12 -29.56 -2.70
C SER A 316 -8.17 -29.97 -1.58
N GLY A 317 -8.66 -29.97 -0.33
CA GLY A 317 -7.93 -30.50 0.82
C GLY A 317 -7.07 -29.45 1.56
N GLY A 318 -6.77 -29.76 2.82
CA GLY A 318 -5.94 -28.93 3.70
C GLY A 318 -6.68 -28.37 4.90
N GLU A 319 -5.94 -27.66 5.77
CA GLU A 319 -6.46 -27.09 7.01
C GLU A 319 -7.48 -25.96 6.78
N ALA A 320 -7.33 -25.20 5.67
CA ALA A 320 -8.28 -24.18 5.22
C ALA A 320 -9.66 -24.78 4.89
N ALA A 321 -9.69 -25.95 4.25
CA ALA A 321 -10.93 -26.67 3.96
C ALA A 321 -11.67 -27.11 5.22
N ARG A 322 -10.96 -27.44 6.29
CA ARG A 322 -11.54 -27.83 7.60
C ARG A 322 -12.20 -26.64 8.31
N ARG A 323 -11.72 -25.41 8.05
CA ARG A 323 -12.28 -24.17 8.64
C ARG A 323 -13.45 -23.59 7.84
N GLY A 324 -13.72 -24.09 6.63
CA GLY A 324 -14.75 -23.57 5.72
C GLY A 324 -14.41 -22.19 5.15
N LEU A 325 -13.14 -21.77 5.18
CA LEU A 325 -12.67 -20.47 4.68
C LEU A 325 -11.65 -20.68 3.54
N ASP A 326 -11.80 -19.89 2.47
CA ASP A 326 -10.82 -19.77 1.37
C ASP A 326 -9.76 -18.69 1.73
N LEU A 327 -9.27 -18.73 2.97
CA LEU A 327 -8.29 -17.81 3.53
C LEU A 327 -6.99 -18.56 3.83
N ASN A 328 -5.94 -18.26 3.05
CA ASN A 328 -4.64 -18.92 3.16
C ASN A 328 -3.78 -18.35 4.29
N ALA A 329 -3.76 -17.01 4.44
CA ALA A 329 -3.05 -16.34 5.52
C ALA A 329 -3.58 -14.93 5.79
N ILE A 330 -3.25 -14.42 6.97
CA ILE A 330 -3.31 -13.01 7.32
C ILE A 330 -1.91 -12.44 7.13
N VAL A 331 -1.80 -11.38 6.33
CA VAL A 331 -0.51 -10.75 6.01
C VAL A 331 -0.40 -9.42 6.72
N VAL A 332 0.68 -9.19 7.43
CA VAL A 332 0.96 -7.90 8.09
C VAL A 332 2.18 -7.26 7.43
N THR A 333 2.05 -6.01 6.99
CA THR A 333 3.13 -5.25 6.34
C THR A 333 3.15 -3.80 6.82
N GLY A 334 4.07 -2.98 6.31
CA GLY A 334 4.31 -1.62 6.79
C GLY A 334 5.34 -1.56 7.90
N GLY A 335 5.66 -0.35 8.35
CA GLY A 335 6.74 -0.12 9.32
C GLY A 335 6.54 -0.82 10.66
N MET A 336 5.31 -0.87 11.16
CA MET A 336 4.98 -1.53 12.43
C MET A 336 5.03 -3.05 12.38
N ALA A 337 4.99 -3.67 11.19
CA ALA A 337 5.17 -5.12 11.03
C ALA A 337 6.57 -5.61 11.46
N ARG A 338 7.52 -4.72 11.70
CA ARG A 338 8.85 -5.02 12.25
C ARG A 338 8.84 -5.26 13.76
N SER A 339 7.77 -4.87 14.46
CA SER A 339 7.62 -5.12 15.91
C SER A 339 7.29 -6.59 16.16
N ALA A 340 8.21 -7.31 16.79
CA ALA A 340 8.01 -8.71 17.17
C ALA A 340 6.84 -8.85 18.19
N ARG A 341 6.70 -7.90 19.12
CA ARG A 341 5.59 -7.84 20.07
C ARG A 341 4.26 -7.74 19.35
N LEU A 342 4.10 -6.75 18.46
CA LEU A 342 2.86 -6.55 17.72
C LEU A 342 2.49 -7.76 16.88
N VAL A 343 3.46 -8.35 16.18
CA VAL A 343 3.25 -9.56 15.36
C VAL A 343 2.81 -10.74 16.23
N ALA A 344 3.44 -10.96 17.40
CA ALA A 344 3.06 -12.03 18.32
C ALA A 344 1.65 -11.81 18.88
N ASP A 345 1.31 -10.59 19.32
CA ASP A 345 0.01 -10.27 19.89
C ASP A 345 -1.13 -10.40 18.88
N LEU A 346 -0.91 -9.97 17.63
CA LEU A 346 -1.88 -10.16 16.55
C LEU A 346 -2.00 -11.64 16.16
N SER A 347 -0.87 -12.36 16.08
CA SER A 347 -0.85 -13.79 15.77
C SER A 347 -1.66 -14.59 16.79
N ALA A 348 -1.46 -14.34 18.08
CA ALA A 348 -2.21 -15.01 19.15
C ALA A 348 -3.72 -14.77 19.03
N ARG A 349 -4.15 -13.56 18.67
CA ARG A 349 -5.57 -13.19 18.55
C ARG A 349 -6.24 -13.69 17.28
N LEU A 350 -5.48 -13.92 16.22
CA LEU A 350 -6.00 -14.23 14.89
C LEU A 350 -5.73 -15.67 14.44
N ALA A 351 -4.99 -16.47 15.23
CA ALA A 351 -4.64 -17.85 14.92
C ALA A 351 -5.84 -18.76 14.61
N PHE A 352 -7.03 -18.43 15.15
CA PHE A 352 -8.25 -19.17 14.88
C PHE A 352 -8.76 -19.00 13.44
N LEU A 353 -8.37 -17.91 12.74
CA LEU A 353 -8.76 -17.65 11.35
C LEU A 353 -7.78 -18.28 10.37
N ALA A 354 -6.52 -17.89 10.43
CA ALA A 354 -5.46 -18.33 9.55
C ALA A 354 -4.07 -18.00 10.15
N PRO A 355 -2.98 -18.62 9.64
CA PRO A 355 -1.63 -18.23 10.05
C PRO A 355 -1.37 -16.76 9.68
N LEU A 356 -0.63 -16.05 10.56
CA LEU A 356 -0.20 -14.69 10.32
C LEU A 356 1.23 -14.68 9.77
N ILE A 357 1.44 -14.01 8.65
CA ILE A 357 2.72 -13.88 7.96
C ILE A 357 3.14 -12.40 7.97
N PRO A 358 4.19 -12.03 8.72
CA PRO A 358 4.77 -10.70 8.60
C PRO A 358 5.60 -10.60 7.32
N VAL A 359 5.32 -9.60 6.50
CA VAL A 359 6.08 -9.27 5.31
C VAL A 359 6.73 -7.91 5.53
N THR A 360 8.01 -7.95 5.92
CA THR A 360 8.84 -6.78 6.20
C THR A 360 9.89 -6.59 5.11
N GLY A 361 10.38 -5.36 4.91
CA GLY A 361 11.42 -5.06 3.92
C GLY A 361 10.92 -4.97 2.47
N LEU A 362 9.65 -5.26 2.19
CA LEU A 362 9.01 -4.94 0.92
C LEU A 362 8.63 -3.46 0.95
N GLU A 363 9.59 -2.62 0.60
CA GLU A 363 9.33 -1.21 0.37
C GLU A 363 8.51 -1.04 -0.91
N GLU A 364 7.84 0.10 -1.04
CA GLU A 364 7.04 0.43 -2.25
C GLU A 364 7.86 0.29 -3.53
N MET A 365 9.17 0.61 -3.47
CA MET A 365 10.08 0.51 -4.60
C MET A 365 10.27 -0.95 -5.07
N HIS A 366 10.36 -1.91 -4.14
CA HIS A 366 10.40 -3.34 -4.49
C HIS A 366 9.11 -3.81 -5.15
N ALA A 367 7.96 -3.35 -4.64
CA ALA A 367 6.67 -3.71 -5.22
C ALA A 367 6.49 -3.16 -6.65
N LEU A 368 7.01 -1.95 -6.93
CA LEU A 368 7.07 -1.39 -8.28
C LEU A 368 7.94 -2.26 -9.20
N ALA A 369 9.17 -2.56 -8.76
CA ALA A 369 10.11 -3.36 -9.56
C ALA A 369 9.60 -4.79 -9.81
N ASP A 370 9.04 -5.46 -8.78
CA ASP A 370 8.48 -6.81 -8.91
C ASP A 370 7.25 -6.83 -9.85
N GLY A 371 6.39 -5.81 -9.80
CA GLY A 371 5.27 -5.66 -10.73
C GLY A 371 5.75 -5.53 -12.18
N ALA A 372 6.71 -4.65 -12.44
CA ALA A 372 7.29 -4.49 -13.78
C ALA A 372 7.98 -5.78 -14.25
N ARG A 373 8.70 -6.49 -13.37
CA ARG A 373 9.30 -7.80 -13.65
C ARG A 373 8.26 -8.83 -14.07
N LEU A 374 7.15 -8.93 -13.33
CA LEU A 374 6.07 -9.87 -13.64
C LEU A 374 5.45 -9.60 -15.00
N ALA A 375 5.30 -8.33 -15.39
CA ALA A 375 4.81 -7.94 -16.70
C ALA A 375 5.82 -8.28 -17.81
N LEU A 376 7.10 -7.94 -17.64
CA LEU A 376 8.16 -8.24 -18.60
C LEU A 376 8.34 -9.74 -18.86
N THR A 377 8.10 -10.57 -17.85
CA THR A 377 8.20 -12.03 -17.96
C THR A 377 6.91 -12.71 -18.41
N GLY A 378 5.85 -11.92 -18.69
CA GLY A 378 4.56 -12.45 -19.15
C GLY A 378 3.76 -13.20 -18.08
N LEU A 379 4.18 -13.15 -16.80
CA LEU A 379 3.46 -13.77 -15.68
C LEU A 379 2.14 -13.07 -15.35
N ILE A 380 2.07 -11.76 -15.60
CA ILE A 380 0.84 -10.99 -15.52
C ILE A 380 0.67 -10.15 -16.79
N PRO A 381 -0.56 -9.91 -17.24
CA PRO A 381 -0.80 -9.06 -18.39
C PRO A 381 -0.51 -7.60 -18.08
N THR A 382 -0.07 -6.85 -19.08
CA THR A 382 -0.09 -5.38 -19.05
C THR A 382 -1.48 -4.88 -19.43
N LEU A 383 -1.93 -3.85 -18.73
CA LEU A 383 -3.22 -3.20 -18.93
C LEU A 383 -3.06 -1.84 -19.62
N ASN A 384 -4.12 -1.36 -20.22
CA ASN A 384 -4.22 -0.02 -20.79
C ASN A 384 -5.15 0.86 -19.93
N TYR A 385 -4.75 2.12 -19.73
CA TYR A 385 -5.55 3.12 -19.05
C TYR A 385 -6.68 3.66 -19.94
#